data_50e3b409a1654644a3a8ecbacf5889ed
#
_entry.id   50e3b409a1654644a3a8ecbacf5889ed
#
_cell.length_a   1.000
_cell.length_b   1.000
_cell.length_c   1.000
_cell.angle_alpha   90.00
_cell.angle_beta   90.00
_cell.angle_gamma   90.00
#
_symmetry.space_group_name_H-M   'P 1'
#
loop_
_entity.id
_entity.type
_entity.pdbx_description
1 polymer ?
#
loop_
_entity_poly.entity_id
_entity_poly.type
_entity_poly.pdbx_seq_one_letter_code
_entity_poly.pdbx_strand_id
1 'polypeptide(L)'
;MNAFVKTVLVVAFFAAVGCGGNNASDIKEKVKEKASVKVKGIIGVSVLTLTNPFFKVIGDTIKEQAEKAGYSVEVVSGEFDVAKQQSQVKDFLVKKVVAIVLCPCDSRSIGAVIQEANKAGVPVFTADIACLAPDAKVVTHIATDNYEGGKQAGIATIEAMGEAGGKVAVLDFRQAESCILRVKGFKEVIDAHNKKNTKAQITIVAELPGDGKKDKSQSATEDVLQTHPDLAAIFAINDPSALGARAALERANKADAVKIIGFDGQPDGKQAIKEGKIFADPVQFPDKIGQQTVAAMLDYFDGKTPPKEVLIPTGLYKKADAMKDPELK
;
A
#
# COMPACT_ATOMS: atom_id res chain seq x y z
N MET A 1 10.83 13.53 60.74
CA MET A 1 10.07 12.84 61.81
C MET A 1 9.21 11.79 61.17
N ASN A 2 9.61 10.52 61.40
CA ASN A 2 8.85 9.24 61.48
C ASN A 2 7.76 8.97 60.42
N ALA A 3 8.00 8.10 59.44
CA ALA A 3 7.96 6.63 59.46
C ALA A 3 6.61 6.03 59.92
N PHE A 4 5.94 5.30 59.05
CA PHE A 4 5.25 4.03 59.39
C PHE A 4 5.01 3.15 58.17
N VAL A 5 5.84 2.10 58.07
CA VAL A 5 5.64 0.91 57.25
C VAL A 5 4.56 0.05 57.88
N LYS A 6 3.56 -0.39 57.15
CA LYS A 6 2.67 -1.50 57.56
C LYS A 6 2.86 -2.70 56.63
N THR A 7 3.60 -3.66 57.15
CA THR A 7 3.71 -5.03 56.69
C THR A 7 2.41 -5.78 57.04
N VAL A 8 1.76 -6.37 56.01
CA VAL A 8 0.66 -7.33 56.22
C VAL A 8 1.19 -8.73 55.95
N LEU A 9 1.23 -9.51 57.01
CA LEU A 9 1.59 -10.92 57.02
C LEU A 9 0.33 -11.73 56.69
N VAL A 10 0.31 -12.50 55.60
CA VAL A 10 -0.74 -13.48 55.31
C VAL A 10 -0.21 -14.87 55.63
N VAL A 11 -0.81 -15.46 56.65
CA VAL A 11 -0.52 -16.84 57.10
C VAL A 11 -1.27 -17.80 56.17
N ALA A 12 -0.53 -18.71 55.52
CA ALA A 12 -1.11 -19.80 54.75
C ALA A 12 -1.30 -21.02 55.63
N PHE A 13 -2.54 -21.54 55.70
CA PHE A 13 -2.89 -22.82 56.31
C PHE A 13 -2.57 -23.96 55.32
N PHE A 14 -1.72 -24.87 55.74
CA PHE A 14 -1.48 -26.14 55.06
C PHE A 14 -2.55 -27.15 55.54
N ALA A 15 -3.32 -27.70 54.59
CA ALA A 15 -4.02 -28.95 54.75
C ALA A 15 -3.38 -29.99 53.87
N ALA A 16 -2.73 -30.98 54.45
CA ALA A 16 -2.16 -32.11 53.78
C ALA A 16 -3.26 -33.18 53.57
N VAL A 17 -3.42 -33.58 52.27
CA VAL A 17 -4.00 -34.90 51.95
C VAL A 17 -3.09 -35.51 50.86
N GLY A 18 -2.67 -36.73 51.15
CA GLY A 18 -1.56 -37.40 50.51
C GLY A 18 -1.86 -38.19 49.24
N CYS A 19 -0.78 -38.73 48.75
CA CYS A 19 -0.57 -39.87 47.83
C CYS A 19 -0.91 -39.71 46.36
N GLY A 20 0.15 -39.69 45.57
CA GLY A 20 0.16 -39.94 44.13
C GLY A 20 1.41 -39.36 43.48
N GLY A 21 2.54 -40.10 43.53
CA GLY A 21 3.80 -39.68 42.91
C GLY A 21 3.66 -39.53 41.39
N ASN A 22 3.98 -38.37 40.91
CA ASN A 22 4.45 -38.18 39.55
C ASN A 22 5.50 -37.05 39.55
N ASN A 23 6.61 -37.35 38.98
CA ASN A 23 7.87 -36.64 39.01
C ASN A 23 7.80 -35.15 38.74
N ALA A 24 8.16 -34.36 39.73
CA ALA A 24 8.40 -32.89 39.58
C ALA A 24 9.63 -32.56 38.73
N SER A 25 10.39 -33.59 38.24
CA SER A 25 11.50 -33.44 37.30
C SER A 25 11.05 -33.21 35.86
N ASP A 26 9.92 -33.82 35.44
CA ASP A 26 9.48 -33.72 34.01
C ASP A 26 8.79 -32.42 33.64
N ILE A 27 8.37 -31.61 34.64
CA ILE A 27 7.77 -30.31 34.38
C ILE A 27 8.85 -29.21 34.26
N LYS A 28 10.03 -29.41 34.86
CA LYS A 28 11.13 -28.44 34.74
C LYS A 28 11.92 -28.61 33.44
N GLU A 29 11.85 -29.74 32.78
CA GLU A 29 12.55 -29.97 31.51
C GLU A 29 11.77 -29.47 30.27
N LYS A 30 10.44 -29.37 30.35
CA LYS A 30 9.61 -28.81 29.26
C LYS A 30 9.51 -27.27 29.23
N VAL A 31 10.08 -26.58 30.22
CA VAL A 31 10.15 -25.12 30.26
C VAL A 31 11.52 -24.58 29.81
N LYS A 32 12.51 -25.47 29.65
CA LYS A 32 13.83 -25.11 29.15
C LYS A 32 13.97 -25.65 27.71
N GLU A 33 13.47 -24.96 26.72
CA GLU A 33 14.01 -24.87 25.39
C GLU A 33 13.03 -24.20 24.43
N LYS A 34 12.58 -22.99 24.76
CA LYS A 34 12.48 -22.01 23.69
C LYS A 34 13.92 -21.48 23.53
N ALA A 35 14.73 -22.23 22.78
CA ALA A 35 16.00 -21.72 22.32
C ALA A 35 15.74 -20.29 21.80
N SER A 36 16.42 -19.31 22.38
CA SER A 36 16.40 -17.95 21.86
C SER A 36 16.96 -18.04 20.44
N VAL A 37 16.08 -18.10 19.44
CA VAL A 37 16.49 -18.01 18.04
C VAL A 37 17.23 -16.70 17.95
N LYS A 38 18.55 -16.76 17.78
CA LYS A 38 19.39 -15.58 17.67
C LYS A 38 18.94 -14.83 16.43
N VAL A 39 18.20 -13.74 16.63
CA VAL A 39 17.66 -12.89 15.57
C VAL A 39 18.84 -12.37 14.74
N LYS A 40 18.80 -12.53 13.42
CA LYS A 40 19.87 -12.09 12.51
C LYS A 40 20.02 -10.56 12.47
N GLY A 41 18.96 -9.83 12.82
CA GLY A 41 18.91 -8.38 12.87
C GLY A 41 17.49 -7.85 12.82
N ILE A 42 17.33 -6.55 12.87
CA ILE A 42 16.05 -5.85 12.78
C ILE A 42 15.93 -5.24 11.38
N ILE A 43 14.81 -5.39 10.73
CA ILE A 43 14.46 -4.71 9.47
C ILE A 43 13.42 -3.63 9.81
N GLY A 44 13.69 -2.39 9.42
CA GLY A 44 12.74 -1.28 9.54
C GLY A 44 11.89 -1.18 8.27
N VAL A 45 10.58 -1.14 8.42
CA VAL A 45 9.62 -0.98 7.32
C VAL A 45 8.74 0.22 7.60
N SER A 46 8.78 1.24 6.73
CA SER A 46 7.88 2.39 6.80
C SER A 46 7.02 2.43 5.55
N VAL A 47 5.74 2.10 5.72
CA VAL A 47 4.74 2.15 4.64
C VAL A 47 4.06 3.52 4.59
N LEU A 48 3.48 3.87 3.43
CA LEU A 48 2.77 5.15 3.24
C LEU A 48 1.71 5.37 4.31
N THR A 49 0.86 4.36 4.53
CA THR A 49 -0.22 4.36 5.52
C THR A 49 -0.63 2.93 5.87
N LEU A 50 -1.21 2.73 7.04
CA LEU A 50 -1.83 1.45 7.44
C LEU A 50 -3.37 1.51 7.37
N THR A 51 -3.95 2.67 7.04
CA THR A 51 -5.40 2.81 6.86
C THR A 51 -5.88 2.32 5.48
N ASN A 52 -5.00 2.26 4.48
CA ASN A 52 -5.27 1.59 3.21
C ASN A 52 -4.82 0.12 3.32
N PRO A 53 -5.72 -0.87 3.14
CA PRO A 53 -5.40 -2.30 3.23
C PRO A 53 -4.23 -2.73 2.32
N PHE A 54 -4.04 -2.07 1.18
CA PHE A 54 -2.96 -2.33 0.25
C PHE A 54 -1.58 -2.28 0.92
N PHE A 55 -1.28 -1.20 1.63
CA PHE A 55 0.02 -1.04 2.32
C PHE A 55 0.13 -1.92 3.55
N LYS A 56 -1.01 -2.21 4.20
CA LYS A 56 -1.03 -3.16 5.31
C LYS A 56 -0.61 -4.55 4.86
N VAL A 57 -1.12 -5.04 3.72
CA VAL A 57 -0.74 -6.34 3.15
C VAL A 57 0.75 -6.36 2.81
N ILE A 58 1.30 -5.31 2.20
CA ILE A 58 2.75 -5.22 1.92
C ILE A 58 3.55 -5.36 3.23
N GLY A 59 3.22 -4.56 4.26
CA GLY A 59 3.92 -4.57 5.54
C GLY A 59 3.83 -5.92 6.27
N ASP A 60 2.63 -6.50 6.32
CA ASP A 60 2.39 -7.80 6.96
C ASP A 60 3.14 -8.93 6.23
N THR A 61 3.14 -8.91 4.89
CA THR A 61 3.85 -9.92 4.08
C THR A 61 5.36 -9.81 4.27
N ILE A 62 5.91 -8.59 4.25
CA ILE A 62 7.34 -8.36 4.51
C ILE A 62 7.70 -8.90 5.90
N LYS A 63 6.88 -8.59 6.90
CA LYS A 63 7.09 -9.05 8.28
C LYS A 63 7.09 -10.58 8.33
N GLU A 64 6.06 -11.22 7.82
CA GLU A 64 5.91 -12.67 7.84
C GLU A 64 7.10 -13.38 7.16
N GLN A 65 7.48 -12.94 5.95
CA GLN A 65 8.53 -13.59 5.18
C GLN A 65 9.93 -13.38 5.80
N ALA A 66 10.21 -12.16 6.29
CA ALA A 66 11.48 -11.85 6.92
C ALA A 66 11.62 -12.53 8.30
N GLU A 67 10.55 -12.64 9.08
CA GLU A 67 10.56 -13.40 10.34
C GLU A 67 10.80 -14.89 10.12
N LYS A 68 10.24 -15.49 9.05
CA LYS A 68 10.57 -16.87 8.64
C LYS A 68 12.05 -17.03 8.28
N ALA A 69 12.69 -15.98 7.75
CA ALA A 69 14.11 -15.97 7.45
C ALA A 69 15.01 -15.67 8.67
N GLY A 70 14.44 -15.47 9.87
CA GLY A 70 15.14 -15.27 11.13
C GLY A 70 15.48 -13.82 11.46
N TYR A 71 14.81 -12.84 10.85
CA TYR A 71 14.90 -11.43 11.16
C TYR A 71 13.75 -10.99 12.09
N SER A 72 13.93 -9.89 12.83
CA SER A 72 12.84 -9.16 13.46
C SER A 72 12.41 -8.02 12.55
N VAL A 73 11.13 -7.66 12.53
CA VAL A 73 10.62 -6.61 11.66
C VAL A 73 9.79 -5.61 12.44
N GLU A 74 10.11 -4.34 12.28
CA GLU A 74 9.33 -3.23 12.79
C GLU A 74 8.62 -2.53 11.63
N VAL A 75 7.28 -2.63 11.59
CA VAL A 75 6.43 -1.98 10.58
C VAL A 75 5.78 -0.73 11.19
N VAL A 76 5.97 0.42 10.56
CA VAL A 76 5.38 1.70 10.98
C VAL A 76 4.66 2.39 9.82
N SER A 77 3.74 3.29 10.17
CA SER A 77 2.93 4.07 9.22
C SER A 77 3.46 5.48 9.07
N GLY A 78 3.76 5.90 7.83
CA GLY A 78 4.11 7.29 7.50
C GLY A 78 2.91 8.25 7.58
N GLU A 79 1.68 7.73 7.44
CA GLU A 79 0.41 8.50 7.50
C GLU A 79 0.34 9.66 6.50
N PHE A 80 0.91 9.47 5.31
CA PHE A 80 1.05 10.50 4.27
C PHE A 80 1.87 11.72 4.72
N ASP A 81 2.63 11.61 5.82
CA ASP A 81 3.45 12.68 6.38
C ASP A 81 4.94 12.40 6.11
N VAL A 82 5.52 13.23 5.25
CA VAL A 82 6.94 13.12 4.84
C VAL A 82 7.87 13.31 6.05
N ALA A 83 7.58 14.28 6.93
CA ALA A 83 8.44 14.57 8.07
C ALA A 83 8.39 13.42 9.09
N LYS A 84 7.21 12.85 9.32
CA LYS A 84 7.03 11.65 10.14
C LYS A 84 7.82 10.48 9.57
N GLN A 85 7.73 10.21 8.27
CA GLN A 85 8.45 9.11 7.64
C GLN A 85 9.97 9.31 7.71
N GLN A 86 10.45 10.54 7.50
CA GLN A 86 11.87 10.86 7.67
C GLN A 86 12.34 10.63 9.11
N SER A 87 11.54 11.00 10.12
CA SER A 87 11.85 10.71 11.53
C SER A 87 11.94 9.22 11.80
N GLN A 88 11.00 8.44 11.26
CA GLN A 88 11.00 6.97 11.40
C GLN A 88 12.28 6.33 10.85
N VAL A 89 12.76 6.80 9.70
CA VAL A 89 14.04 6.30 9.14
C VAL A 89 15.22 6.62 10.08
N LYS A 90 15.25 7.83 10.67
CA LYS A 90 16.29 8.19 11.65
C LYS A 90 16.20 7.31 12.91
N ASP A 91 15.01 7.00 13.37
CA ASP A 91 14.79 6.08 14.49
C ASP A 91 15.30 4.66 14.16
N PHE A 92 15.08 4.18 12.93
CA PHE A 92 15.64 2.92 12.46
C PHE A 92 17.16 2.92 12.48
N LEU A 93 17.81 4.02 12.07
CA LEU A 93 19.27 4.15 12.12
C LEU A 93 19.79 4.12 13.57
N VAL A 94 19.11 4.78 14.51
CA VAL A 94 19.45 4.73 15.95
C VAL A 94 19.30 3.30 16.48
N LYS A 95 18.28 2.55 16.06
CA LYS A 95 18.05 1.14 16.41
C LYS A 95 19.03 0.18 15.73
N LYS A 96 19.90 0.67 14.82
CA LYS A 96 20.89 -0.11 14.08
C LYS A 96 20.22 -1.25 13.27
N VAL A 97 19.17 -0.93 12.54
CA VAL A 97 18.52 -1.89 11.66
C VAL A 97 19.50 -2.37 10.57
N VAL A 98 19.35 -3.61 10.11
CA VAL A 98 20.21 -4.21 9.08
C VAL A 98 19.75 -3.87 7.65
N ALA A 99 18.52 -3.43 7.49
CA ALA A 99 17.95 -2.93 6.24
C ALA A 99 16.72 -2.05 6.52
N ILE A 100 16.38 -1.21 5.55
CA ILE A 100 15.18 -0.38 5.57
C ILE A 100 14.38 -0.64 4.30
N VAL A 101 13.05 -0.86 4.45
CA VAL A 101 12.09 -0.90 3.35
C VAL A 101 11.17 0.30 3.46
N LEU A 102 10.97 1.01 2.36
CA LEU A 102 10.14 2.21 2.30
C LEU A 102 9.05 2.07 1.23
N CYS A 103 7.81 2.45 1.58
CA CYS A 103 6.81 2.92 0.63
C CYS A 103 6.73 4.45 0.81
N PRO A 104 7.43 5.25 0.02
CA PRO A 104 7.58 6.69 0.25
C PRO A 104 6.26 7.46 0.32
N CYS A 105 6.14 8.38 1.28
CA CYS A 105 5.06 9.37 1.32
C CYS A 105 5.19 10.41 0.20
N ASP A 106 6.42 10.67 -0.24
CA ASP A 106 6.75 11.52 -1.38
C ASP A 106 8.03 11.00 -2.04
N SER A 107 7.93 10.71 -3.33
CA SER A 107 8.99 10.07 -4.12
C SER A 107 10.28 10.90 -4.23
N ARG A 108 10.21 12.22 -4.06
CA ARG A 108 11.39 13.11 -4.16
C ARG A 108 11.96 13.43 -2.79
N SER A 109 11.10 13.82 -1.85
CA SER A 109 11.50 14.28 -0.52
C SER A 109 12.11 13.18 0.35
N ILE A 110 11.78 11.90 0.08
CA ILE A 110 12.34 10.75 0.81
C ILE A 110 13.84 10.58 0.57
N GLY A 111 14.36 11.14 -0.52
CA GLY A 111 15.76 10.99 -0.91
C GLY A 111 16.76 11.45 0.14
N ALA A 112 16.47 12.53 0.85
CA ALA A 112 17.37 13.07 1.88
C ALA A 112 17.67 12.04 2.97
N VAL A 113 16.65 11.39 3.50
CA VAL A 113 16.80 10.40 4.58
C VAL A 113 17.33 9.06 4.07
N ILE A 114 17.09 8.70 2.81
CA ILE A 114 17.75 7.56 2.16
C ILE A 114 19.26 7.80 2.09
N GLN A 115 19.70 9.02 1.75
CA GLN A 115 21.14 9.36 1.74
C GLN A 115 21.76 9.25 3.15
N GLU A 116 21.02 9.62 4.21
CA GLU A 116 21.48 9.42 5.59
C GLU A 116 21.67 7.92 5.88
N ALA A 117 20.73 7.06 5.48
CA ALA A 117 20.83 5.61 5.62
C ALA A 117 22.02 5.05 4.82
N ASN A 118 22.22 5.53 3.58
CA ASN A 118 23.35 5.12 2.74
C ASN A 118 24.71 5.49 3.39
N LYS A 119 24.82 6.69 3.98
CA LYS A 119 26.05 7.11 4.71
C LYS A 119 26.29 6.25 5.94
N ALA A 120 25.23 5.77 6.59
CA ALA A 120 25.33 4.84 7.71
C ALA A 120 25.62 3.38 7.29
N GLY A 121 25.72 3.10 5.98
CA GLY A 121 25.93 1.75 5.46
C GLY A 121 24.70 0.84 5.51
N VAL A 122 23.51 1.40 5.74
CA VAL A 122 22.26 0.64 5.81
C VAL A 122 21.62 0.57 4.42
N PRO A 123 21.42 -0.64 3.85
CA PRO A 123 20.76 -0.80 2.54
C PRO A 123 19.30 -0.42 2.61
N VAL A 124 18.82 0.27 1.57
CA VAL A 124 17.44 0.71 1.43
C VAL A 124 16.79 0.05 0.22
N PHE A 125 15.59 -0.46 0.40
CA PHE A 125 14.70 -1.01 -0.62
C PHE A 125 13.44 -0.17 -0.69
N THR A 126 12.85 -0.03 -1.87
CA THR A 126 11.53 0.61 -2.02
C THR A 126 10.51 -0.38 -2.51
N ALA A 127 9.30 -0.32 -1.96
CA ALA A 127 8.17 -1.16 -2.32
C ALA A 127 7.01 -0.26 -2.76
N ASP A 128 6.36 -0.57 -3.88
CA ASP A 128 5.23 0.12 -4.50
C ASP A 128 5.53 1.53 -5.03
N ILE A 129 6.12 2.40 -4.23
CA ILE A 129 6.41 3.79 -4.59
C ILE A 129 7.93 3.98 -4.68
N ALA A 130 8.43 4.44 -5.83
CA ALA A 130 9.85 4.65 -6.06
C ALA A 130 10.38 5.93 -5.38
N CYS A 131 11.68 5.94 -5.11
CA CYS A 131 12.43 7.17 -4.81
C CYS A 131 12.96 7.77 -6.12
N LEU A 132 12.63 9.03 -6.40
CA LEU A 132 13.06 9.76 -7.59
C LEU A 132 14.25 10.71 -7.34
N ALA A 133 14.79 10.74 -6.14
CA ALA A 133 15.97 11.56 -5.84
C ALA A 133 17.23 10.91 -6.45
N PRO A 134 17.97 11.61 -7.32
CA PRO A 134 19.05 11.01 -8.11
C PRO A 134 20.24 10.52 -7.27
N ASP A 135 20.49 11.17 -6.13
CA ASP A 135 21.61 10.84 -5.25
C ASP A 135 21.29 9.83 -4.15
N ALA A 136 20.04 9.38 -4.07
CA ALA A 136 19.60 8.36 -3.13
C ALA A 136 19.84 6.96 -3.71
N LYS A 137 20.60 6.13 -2.99
CA LYS A 137 20.90 4.76 -3.43
C LYS A 137 19.86 3.81 -2.88
N VAL A 138 19.01 3.31 -3.75
CA VAL A 138 18.08 2.20 -3.49
C VAL A 138 18.68 0.93 -4.09
N VAL A 139 18.69 -0.17 -3.32
CA VAL A 139 19.20 -1.47 -3.79
C VAL A 139 18.31 -2.01 -4.89
N THR A 140 17.02 -2.08 -4.60
CA THR A 140 15.98 -2.60 -5.51
C THR A 140 14.67 -1.85 -5.27
N HIS A 141 13.96 -1.55 -6.34
CA HIS A 141 12.57 -1.10 -6.31
C HIS A 141 11.65 -2.23 -6.79
N ILE A 142 10.64 -2.59 -6.00
CA ILE A 142 9.64 -3.60 -6.36
C ILE A 142 8.26 -2.95 -6.41
N ALA A 143 7.60 -2.99 -7.54
CA ALA A 143 6.30 -2.35 -7.74
C ALA A 143 5.44 -3.10 -8.76
N THR A 144 4.19 -2.68 -8.88
CA THR A 144 3.33 -2.99 -10.02
C THR A 144 3.83 -2.25 -11.27
N ASP A 145 3.64 -2.81 -12.46
CA ASP A 145 3.77 -2.05 -13.72
C ASP A 145 2.65 -1.00 -13.80
N ASN A 146 2.87 0.11 -13.11
CA ASN A 146 1.89 1.18 -12.95
C ASN A 146 1.60 1.91 -14.27
N TYR A 147 2.59 1.96 -15.19
CA TYR A 147 2.38 2.59 -16.49
C TYR A 147 1.43 1.75 -17.36
N GLU A 148 1.66 0.43 -17.43
CA GLU A 148 0.77 -0.47 -18.15
C GLU A 148 -0.62 -0.55 -17.47
N GLY A 149 -0.67 -0.51 -16.13
CA GLY A 149 -1.94 -0.40 -15.39
C GLY A 149 -2.72 0.86 -15.74
N GLY A 150 -2.02 2.00 -15.88
CA GLY A 150 -2.62 3.24 -16.36
C GLY A 150 -3.20 3.13 -17.77
N LYS A 151 -2.51 2.42 -18.66
CA LYS A 151 -3.04 2.13 -20.01
C LYS A 151 -4.30 1.28 -19.96
N GLN A 152 -4.33 0.25 -19.10
CA GLN A 152 -5.53 -0.56 -18.89
C GLN A 152 -6.71 0.27 -18.35
N ALA A 153 -6.46 1.22 -17.45
CA ALA A 153 -7.49 2.15 -17.00
C ALA A 153 -8.01 3.04 -18.14
N GLY A 154 -7.14 3.49 -19.04
CA GLY A 154 -7.53 4.23 -20.25
C GLY A 154 -8.42 3.39 -21.17
N ILE A 155 -8.06 2.12 -21.40
CA ILE A 155 -8.85 1.17 -22.21
C ILE A 155 -10.23 0.96 -21.54
N ALA A 156 -10.28 0.75 -20.24
CA ALA A 156 -11.53 0.59 -19.50
C ALA A 156 -12.41 1.85 -19.57
N THR A 157 -11.81 3.04 -19.56
CA THR A 157 -12.53 4.31 -19.72
C THR A 157 -13.18 4.42 -21.09
N ILE A 158 -12.43 4.10 -22.17
CA ILE A 158 -12.98 4.08 -23.54
C ILE A 158 -14.15 3.10 -23.64
N GLU A 159 -14.00 1.91 -23.07
CA GLU A 159 -15.07 0.90 -23.04
C GLU A 159 -16.31 1.39 -22.27
N ALA A 160 -16.10 2.01 -21.11
CA ALA A 160 -17.18 2.51 -20.26
C ALA A 160 -17.98 3.65 -20.91
N MET A 161 -17.31 4.47 -21.71
CA MET A 161 -17.91 5.63 -22.40
C MET A 161 -18.48 5.27 -23.78
N GLY A 162 -18.02 4.18 -24.40
CA GLY A 162 -18.50 3.71 -25.69
C GLY A 162 -18.35 4.76 -26.80
N GLU A 163 -19.33 4.78 -27.72
CA GLU A 163 -19.32 5.68 -28.88
C GLU A 163 -19.68 7.14 -28.55
N ALA A 164 -20.13 7.41 -27.34
CA ALA A 164 -20.53 8.76 -26.94
C ALA A 164 -19.34 9.67 -26.65
N GLY A 165 -18.21 9.11 -26.19
CA GLY A 165 -17.11 9.90 -25.67
C GLY A 165 -17.51 10.74 -24.46
N GLY A 166 -16.89 11.90 -24.24
CA GLY A 166 -17.32 12.86 -23.23
C GLY A 166 -16.19 13.37 -22.34
N LYS A 167 -16.57 13.97 -21.21
CA LYS A 167 -15.65 14.59 -20.25
C LYS A 167 -15.21 13.62 -19.17
N VAL A 168 -13.91 13.61 -18.86
CA VAL A 168 -13.31 12.78 -17.81
C VAL A 168 -12.55 13.65 -16.83
N ALA A 169 -12.71 13.38 -15.53
CA ALA A 169 -11.83 13.90 -14.49
C ALA A 169 -10.85 12.84 -14.02
N VAL A 170 -9.66 13.25 -13.61
CA VAL A 170 -8.65 12.40 -12.98
C VAL A 170 -8.47 12.81 -11.54
N LEU A 171 -8.61 11.87 -10.61
CA LEU A 171 -8.26 12.06 -9.20
C LEU A 171 -6.86 11.52 -8.98
N ASP A 172 -5.90 12.44 -8.78
CA ASP A 172 -4.47 12.19 -8.84
C ASP A 172 -3.79 12.19 -7.45
N PHE A 173 -2.57 11.66 -7.39
CA PHE A 173 -1.66 11.78 -6.25
C PHE A 173 -0.22 11.99 -6.75
N ARG A 174 0.15 13.25 -6.98
CA ARG A 174 1.39 13.64 -7.67
C ARG A 174 2.67 13.42 -6.87
N GLN A 175 2.58 13.17 -5.57
CA GLN A 175 3.72 12.88 -4.71
C GLN A 175 4.24 11.43 -4.89
N ALA A 176 3.38 10.52 -5.34
CA ALA A 176 3.73 9.12 -5.56
C ALA A 176 4.06 8.86 -7.04
N GLU A 177 5.27 8.37 -7.30
CA GLU A 177 5.71 8.05 -8.67
C GLU A 177 4.80 7.02 -9.33
N SER A 178 4.37 5.98 -8.61
CA SER A 178 3.42 4.98 -9.09
C SER A 178 2.13 5.60 -9.65
N CYS A 179 1.58 6.62 -8.97
CA CYS A 179 0.38 7.33 -9.42
C CYS A 179 0.65 8.22 -10.64
N ILE A 180 1.84 8.87 -10.69
CA ILE A 180 2.27 9.64 -11.86
C ILE A 180 2.32 8.73 -13.11
N LEU A 181 2.84 7.51 -12.96
CA LEU A 181 2.90 6.53 -14.06
C LEU A 181 1.50 6.06 -14.49
N ARG A 182 0.58 5.83 -13.55
CA ARG A 182 -0.83 5.48 -13.85
C ARG A 182 -1.47 6.56 -14.70
N VAL A 183 -1.37 7.83 -14.29
CA VAL A 183 -1.94 8.96 -15.04
C VAL A 183 -1.28 9.11 -16.40
N LYS A 184 0.04 8.90 -16.50
CA LYS A 184 0.77 8.97 -17.77
C LYS A 184 0.29 7.91 -18.76
N GLY A 185 0.20 6.65 -18.33
CA GLY A 185 -0.30 5.54 -19.16
C GLY A 185 -1.75 5.76 -19.60
N PHE A 186 -2.60 6.22 -18.67
CA PHE A 186 -3.99 6.60 -18.95
C PHE A 186 -4.09 7.63 -20.07
N LYS A 187 -3.37 8.75 -19.96
CA LYS A 187 -3.37 9.82 -20.95
C LYS A 187 -2.92 9.36 -22.34
N GLU A 188 -1.87 8.54 -22.39
CA GLU A 188 -1.38 8.01 -23.67
C GLU A 188 -2.47 7.25 -24.42
N VAL A 189 -3.26 6.43 -23.73
CA VAL A 189 -4.35 5.66 -24.35
C VAL A 189 -5.48 6.59 -24.80
N ILE A 190 -5.88 7.56 -23.96
CA ILE A 190 -6.90 8.54 -24.33
C ILE A 190 -6.47 9.38 -25.54
N ASP A 191 -5.22 9.83 -25.58
CA ASP A 191 -4.67 10.60 -26.72
C ASP A 191 -4.63 9.75 -28.00
N ALA A 192 -4.25 8.48 -27.88
CA ALA A 192 -4.23 7.56 -29.01
C ALA A 192 -5.64 7.26 -29.56
N HIS A 193 -6.62 7.13 -28.66
CA HIS A 193 -8.04 6.99 -29.00
C HIS A 193 -8.53 8.23 -29.76
N ASN A 194 -8.29 9.41 -29.22
CA ASN A 194 -8.75 10.68 -29.79
C ASN A 194 -8.18 10.95 -31.19
N LYS A 195 -6.93 10.56 -31.44
CA LYS A 195 -6.32 10.68 -32.79
C LYS A 195 -7.03 9.84 -33.83
N LYS A 196 -7.63 8.71 -33.44
CA LYS A 196 -8.31 7.76 -34.34
C LYS A 196 -9.83 8.00 -34.44
N ASN A 197 -10.42 8.61 -33.42
CA ASN A 197 -11.88 8.74 -33.25
C ASN A 197 -12.27 10.21 -33.09
N THR A 198 -12.60 10.87 -34.19
CA THR A 198 -12.98 12.29 -34.17
C THR A 198 -14.42 12.53 -33.67
N LYS A 199 -15.27 11.50 -33.62
CA LYS A 199 -16.67 11.61 -33.19
C LYS A 199 -16.85 11.30 -31.69
N ALA A 200 -16.10 10.33 -31.17
CA ALA A 200 -16.18 9.87 -29.77
C ALA A 200 -14.98 10.39 -28.96
N GLN A 201 -14.75 11.70 -28.98
CA GLN A 201 -13.64 12.33 -28.27
C GLN A 201 -13.80 12.22 -26.75
N ILE A 202 -12.72 11.90 -26.07
CA ILE A 202 -12.64 11.88 -24.60
C ILE A 202 -11.75 13.05 -24.17
N THR A 203 -12.34 13.99 -23.41
CA THR A 203 -11.62 15.18 -22.97
C THR A 203 -11.35 15.12 -21.48
N ILE A 204 -10.08 15.12 -21.07
CA ILE A 204 -9.70 15.25 -19.68
C ILE A 204 -9.89 16.73 -19.29
N VAL A 205 -10.95 17.01 -18.53
CA VAL A 205 -11.34 18.38 -18.16
C VAL A 205 -10.74 18.85 -16.85
N ALA A 206 -10.31 17.92 -15.98
CA ALA A 206 -9.71 18.22 -14.70
C ALA A 206 -8.77 17.11 -14.23
N GLU A 207 -7.69 17.51 -13.58
CA GLU A 207 -6.77 16.66 -12.82
C GLU A 207 -6.69 17.24 -11.41
N LEU A 208 -7.32 16.56 -10.46
CA LEU A 208 -7.57 17.06 -9.11
C LEU A 208 -6.81 16.26 -8.06
N PRO A 209 -6.26 16.89 -7.02
CA PRO A 209 -5.53 16.19 -5.98
C PRO A 209 -6.49 15.43 -5.06
N GLY A 210 -6.69 14.15 -5.32
CA GLY A 210 -7.36 13.21 -4.41
C GLY A 210 -6.41 12.67 -3.34
N ASP A 211 -5.08 12.80 -3.59
CA ASP A 211 -3.98 12.37 -2.73
C ASP A 211 -4.12 10.91 -2.24
N GLY A 212 -4.79 10.07 -3.03
CA GLY A 212 -5.04 8.68 -2.68
C GLY A 212 -5.97 8.47 -1.49
N LYS A 213 -6.71 9.52 -1.05
CA LYS A 213 -7.57 9.54 0.13
C LYS A 213 -9.04 9.65 -0.25
N LYS A 214 -9.89 8.89 0.47
CA LYS A 214 -11.33 8.84 0.19
C LYS A 214 -12.01 10.20 0.38
N ASP A 215 -11.75 10.88 1.49
CA ASP A 215 -12.35 12.16 1.84
C ASP A 215 -11.96 13.27 0.87
N LYS A 216 -10.67 13.39 0.55
CA LYS A 216 -10.18 14.37 -0.43
C LYS A 216 -10.74 14.12 -1.83
N SER A 217 -10.77 12.87 -2.26
CA SER A 217 -11.33 12.49 -3.56
C SER A 217 -12.83 12.75 -3.64
N GLN A 218 -13.55 12.58 -2.53
CA GLN A 218 -14.95 12.97 -2.46
C GLN A 218 -15.11 14.48 -2.66
N SER A 219 -14.39 15.33 -1.91
CA SER A 219 -14.45 16.79 -2.06
C SER A 219 -14.05 17.24 -3.46
N ALA A 220 -12.95 16.69 -4.01
CA ALA A 220 -12.50 16.99 -5.37
C ALA A 220 -13.56 16.61 -6.43
N THR A 221 -14.31 15.53 -6.20
CA THR A 221 -15.42 15.12 -7.08
C THR A 221 -16.60 16.08 -6.95
N GLU A 222 -16.95 16.50 -5.74
CA GLU A 222 -18.00 17.50 -5.51
C GLU A 222 -17.67 18.82 -6.26
N ASP A 223 -16.40 19.26 -6.22
CA ASP A 223 -15.93 20.48 -6.90
C ASP A 223 -16.00 20.35 -8.43
N VAL A 224 -15.55 19.24 -9.00
CA VAL A 224 -15.58 19.05 -10.45
C VAL A 224 -17.00 18.93 -11.00
N LEU A 225 -17.94 18.41 -10.24
CA LEU A 225 -19.35 18.32 -10.64
C LEU A 225 -20.03 19.69 -10.71
N GLN A 226 -19.55 20.68 -9.95
CA GLN A 226 -20.06 22.06 -10.03
C GLN A 226 -19.62 22.75 -11.33
N THR A 227 -18.37 22.49 -11.76
CA THR A 227 -17.79 23.12 -12.96
C THR A 227 -18.07 22.33 -14.23
N HIS A 228 -18.26 21.02 -14.12
CA HIS A 228 -18.55 20.10 -15.22
C HIS A 228 -19.75 19.19 -14.89
N PRO A 229 -20.97 19.74 -14.90
CA PRO A 229 -22.17 18.96 -14.59
C PRO A 229 -22.48 17.87 -15.61
N ASP A 230 -21.84 17.90 -16.77
CA ASP A 230 -21.88 16.92 -17.86
C ASP A 230 -20.69 15.94 -17.84
N LEU A 231 -20.03 15.77 -16.70
CA LEU A 231 -18.97 14.77 -16.52
C LEU A 231 -19.50 13.38 -16.86
N ALA A 232 -18.74 12.61 -17.64
CA ALA A 232 -19.15 11.29 -18.10
C ALA A 232 -18.37 10.16 -17.39
N ALA A 233 -17.11 10.41 -16.99
CA ALA A 233 -16.34 9.42 -16.24
C ALA A 233 -15.30 10.07 -15.30
N ILE A 234 -14.82 9.27 -14.37
CA ILE A 234 -13.72 9.61 -13.44
C ILE A 234 -12.71 8.47 -13.49
N PHE A 235 -11.44 8.79 -13.72
CA PHE A 235 -10.33 7.91 -13.40
C PHE A 235 -9.78 8.27 -12.02
N ALA A 236 -9.88 7.35 -11.08
CA ALA A 236 -9.36 7.46 -9.73
C ALA A 236 -8.15 6.54 -9.57
N ILE A 237 -7.02 7.09 -9.15
CA ILE A 237 -5.72 6.37 -9.16
C ILE A 237 -5.65 5.21 -8.16
N ASN A 238 -6.63 5.04 -7.27
CA ASN A 238 -6.72 3.93 -6.33
C ASN A 238 -8.16 3.72 -5.83
N ASP A 239 -8.42 2.62 -5.14
CA ASP A 239 -9.73 2.27 -4.57
C ASP A 239 -10.27 3.31 -3.58
N PRO A 240 -9.48 3.82 -2.61
CA PRO A 240 -9.99 4.87 -1.72
C PRO A 240 -10.50 6.09 -2.47
N SER A 241 -9.80 6.52 -3.54
CA SER A 241 -10.22 7.64 -4.38
C SER A 241 -11.48 7.32 -5.17
N ALA A 242 -11.60 6.10 -5.74
CA ALA A 242 -12.78 5.66 -6.47
C ALA A 242 -14.03 5.59 -5.57
N LEU A 243 -13.88 5.08 -4.35
CA LEU A 243 -14.95 5.04 -3.36
C LEU A 243 -15.34 6.44 -2.85
N GLY A 244 -14.39 7.37 -2.78
CA GLY A 244 -14.65 8.77 -2.50
C GLY A 244 -15.45 9.44 -3.60
N ALA A 245 -15.03 9.24 -4.87
CA ALA A 245 -15.78 9.71 -6.04
C ALA A 245 -17.21 9.15 -6.06
N ARG A 246 -17.37 7.85 -5.80
CA ARG A 246 -18.71 7.22 -5.73
C ARG A 246 -19.61 7.89 -4.70
N ALA A 247 -19.10 8.16 -3.50
CA ALA A 247 -19.88 8.83 -2.45
C ALA A 247 -20.34 10.23 -2.85
N ALA A 248 -19.50 11.01 -3.54
CA ALA A 248 -19.87 12.33 -4.07
C ALA A 248 -20.94 12.22 -5.16
N LEU A 249 -20.80 11.26 -6.08
CA LEU A 249 -21.77 11.04 -7.15
C LEU A 249 -23.15 10.59 -6.62
N GLU A 250 -23.18 9.77 -5.57
CA GLU A 250 -24.43 9.36 -4.91
C GLU A 250 -25.15 10.56 -4.29
N ARG A 251 -24.42 11.43 -3.59
CA ARG A 251 -24.97 12.67 -3.02
C ARG A 251 -25.50 13.63 -4.07
N ALA A 252 -24.85 13.67 -5.24
CA ALA A 252 -25.26 14.52 -6.36
C ALA A 252 -26.34 13.90 -7.25
N ASN A 253 -26.84 12.68 -6.95
CA ASN A 253 -27.73 11.89 -7.79
C ASN A 253 -27.20 11.67 -9.22
N LYS A 254 -25.86 11.49 -9.35
CA LYS A 254 -25.15 11.28 -10.63
C LYS A 254 -24.48 9.90 -10.72
N ALA A 255 -24.69 9.04 -9.74
CA ALA A 255 -24.03 7.76 -9.61
C ALA A 255 -24.22 6.79 -10.79
N ASP A 256 -25.34 6.89 -11.51
CA ASP A 256 -25.62 6.07 -12.69
C ASP A 256 -25.13 6.72 -13.99
N ALA A 257 -25.00 8.04 -14.00
CA ALA A 257 -24.60 8.83 -15.17
C ALA A 257 -23.08 8.87 -15.37
N VAL A 258 -22.30 8.90 -14.28
CA VAL A 258 -20.85 9.03 -14.32
C VAL A 258 -20.17 7.70 -14.02
N LYS A 259 -19.36 7.20 -14.95
CA LYS A 259 -18.61 5.95 -14.77
C LYS A 259 -17.35 6.21 -13.96
N ILE A 260 -16.98 5.25 -13.10
CA ILE A 260 -15.74 5.31 -12.31
C ILE A 260 -14.85 4.16 -12.74
N ILE A 261 -13.61 4.47 -13.08
CA ILE A 261 -12.52 3.53 -13.23
C ILE A 261 -11.59 3.77 -12.04
N GLY A 262 -11.38 2.74 -11.24
CA GLY A 262 -10.47 2.79 -10.10
C GLY A 262 -9.12 2.16 -10.40
N PHE A 263 -8.47 1.70 -9.36
CA PHE A 263 -7.19 0.99 -9.40
C PHE A 263 -6.96 0.30 -8.06
N ASP A 264 -6.14 -0.72 -7.97
CA ASP A 264 -5.69 -1.56 -6.87
C ASP A 264 -6.39 -2.92 -6.83
N GLY A 265 -7.73 -2.97 -6.91
CA GLY A 265 -8.51 -4.19 -6.76
C GLY A 265 -8.45 -4.74 -5.34
N GLN A 266 -8.50 -3.87 -4.33
CA GLN A 266 -8.63 -4.28 -2.94
C GLN A 266 -10.07 -4.78 -2.66
N PRO A 267 -10.34 -5.48 -1.55
CA PRO A 267 -11.63 -6.09 -1.29
C PRO A 267 -12.83 -5.14 -1.46
N ASP A 268 -12.72 -3.90 -0.96
CA ASP A 268 -13.80 -2.90 -1.06
C ASP A 268 -14.01 -2.41 -2.51
N GLY A 269 -12.90 -2.25 -3.28
CA GLY A 269 -12.95 -1.91 -4.71
C GLY A 269 -13.58 -3.03 -5.53
N LYS A 270 -13.12 -4.26 -5.35
CA LYS A 270 -13.70 -5.46 -5.99
C LYS A 270 -15.18 -5.62 -5.66
N GLN A 271 -15.58 -5.40 -4.40
CA GLN A 271 -16.98 -5.44 -4.00
C GLN A 271 -17.80 -4.33 -4.69
N ALA A 272 -17.25 -3.13 -4.79
CA ALA A 272 -17.89 -2.03 -5.52
C ALA A 272 -18.03 -2.32 -7.03
N ILE A 273 -17.09 -3.04 -7.63
CA ILE A 273 -17.18 -3.52 -9.02
C ILE A 273 -18.28 -4.57 -9.15
N LYS A 274 -18.38 -5.53 -8.22
CA LYS A 274 -19.47 -6.53 -8.19
C LYS A 274 -20.83 -5.85 -8.15
N GLU A 275 -20.98 -4.82 -7.35
CA GLU A 275 -22.20 -4.03 -7.19
C GLU A 275 -22.46 -3.06 -8.37
N GLY A 276 -21.52 -2.90 -9.30
CA GLY A 276 -21.63 -1.98 -10.43
C GLY A 276 -21.40 -0.51 -10.07
N LYS A 277 -20.85 -0.22 -8.91
CA LYS A 277 -20.50 1.13 -8.43
C LYS A 277 -19.19 1.67 -9.02
N ILE A 278 -18.26 0.77 -9.32
CA ILE A 278 -17.02 1.00 -10.07
C ILE A 278 -17.08 0.13 -11.32
N PHE A 279 -16.63 0.61 -12.46
CA PHE A 279 -16.70 -0.10 -13.73
C PHE A 279 -15.61 -1.17 -13.86
N ALA A 280 -14.37 -0.81 -13.52
CA ALA A 280 -13.21 -1.70 -13.60
C ALA A 280 -12.03 -1.15 -12.82
N ASP A 281 -11.11 -2.04 -12.42
CA ASP A 281 -9.81 -1.72 -11.83
C ASP A 281 -8.70 -2.50 -12.50
N PRO A 282 -7.59 -1.87 -12.88
CA PRO A 282 -6.30 -2.56 -12.96
C PRO A 282 -5.89 -3.01 -11.56
N VAL A 283 -5.66 -4.33 -11.37
CA VAL A 283 -5.38 -4.89 -10.04
C VAL A 283 -3.90 -4.92 -9.71
N GLN A 284 -3.59 -4.78 -8.44
CA GLN A 284 -2.26 -4.94 -7.88
C GLN A 284 -2.17 -6.18 -7.00
N PHE A 285 -0.95 -6.65 -6.76
CA PHE A 285 -0.65 -7.82 -5.95
C PHE A 285 0.29 -7.43 -4.79
N PRO A 286 -0.23 -6.80 -3.72
CA PRO A 286 0.59 -6.30 -2.61
C PRO A 286 1.35 -7.41 -1.87
N ASP A 287 0.79 -8.61 -1.82
CA ASP A 287 1.44 -9.81 -1.30
C ASP A 287 2.70 -10.16 -2.11
N LYS A 288 2.62 -10.12 -3.45
CA LYS A 288 3.78 -10.37 -4.33
C LYS A 288 4.83 -9.26 -4.19
N ILE A 289 4.41 -8.00 -4.02
CA ILE A 289 5.34 -6.90 -3.76
C ILE A 289 6.11 -7.18 -2.47
N GLY A 290 5.44 -7.54 -1.38
CA GLY A 290 6.07 -7.88 -0.11
C GLY A 290 7.01 -9.09 -0.22
N GLN A 291 6.57 -10.18 -0.86
CA GLN A 291 7.35 -11.40 -1.07
C GLN A 291 8.63 -11.12 -1.86
N GLN A 292 8.52 -10.42 -2.99
CA GLN A 292 9.67 -10.12 -3.85
C GLN A 292 10.62 -9.11 -3.20
N THR A 293 10.12 -8.18 -2.38
CA THR A 293 10.96 -7.27 -1.60
C THR A 293 11.84 -8.06 -0.62
N VAL A 294 11.27 -9.02 0.10
CA VAL A 294 12.06 -9.86 1.02
C VAL A 294 13.03 -10.76 0.26
N ALA A 295 12.60 -11.37 -0.86
CA ALA A 295 13.48 -12.19 -1.68
C ALA A 295 14.70 -11.40 -2.17
N ALA A 296 14.50 -10.19 -2.70
CA ALA A 296 15.59 -9.32 -3.15
C ALA A 296 16.51 -8.89 -1.98
N MET A 297 15.95 -8.66 -0.80
CA MET A 297 16.71 -8.32 0.40
C MET A 297 17.58 -9.49 0.87
N LEU A 298 17.06 -10.72 0.86
CA LEU A 298 17.81 -11.91 1.23
C LEU A 298 18.92 -12.19 0.20
N ASP A 299 18.66 -12.04 -1.09
CA ASP A 299 19.68 -12.15 -2.14
C ASP A 299 20.81 -11.12 -1.92
N TYR A 300 20.48 -9.90 -1.55
CA TYR A 300 21.48 -8.88 -1.21
C TYR A 300 22.30 -9.26 0.01
N PHE A 301 21.71 -9.80 1.08
CA PHE A 301 22.42 -10.28 2.26
C PHE A 301 23.33 -11.49 1.98
N ASP A 302 22.96 -12.30 1.00
CA ASP A 302 23.78 -13.42 0.50
C ASP A 302 24.91 -12.98 -0.45
N GLY A 303 25.11 -11.65 -0.63
CA GLY A 303 26.15 -11.07 -1.49
C GLY A 303 25.82 -11.05 -2.98
N LYS A 304 24.57 -11.37 -3.37
CA LYS A 304 24.10 -11.26 -4.75
C LYS A 304 23.74 -9.79 -5.08
N THR A 305 23.62 -9.50 -6.35
CA THR A 305 23.16 -8.19 -6.83
C THR A 305 21.73 -8.32 -7.38
N PRO A 306 20.70 -7.92 -6.61
CA PRO A 306 19.33 -7.91 -7.11
C PRO A 306 19.16 -6.94 -8.30
N PRO A 307 18.17 -7.15 -9.20
CA PRO A 307 17.86 -6.20 -10.24
C PRO A 307 17.48 -4.84 -9.63
N LYS A 308 17.78 -3.74 -10.35
CA LYS A 308 17.47 -2.39 -9.86
C LYS A 308 15.96 -2.16 -9.68
N GLU A 309 15.18 -2.81 -10.51
CA GLU A 309 13.73 -2.71 -10.52
C GLU A 309 13.10 -4.06 -10.85
N VAL A 310 11.97 -4.36 -10.21
CA VAL A 310 11.12 -5.51 -10.51
C VAL A 310 9.69 -5.02 -10.62
N LEU A 311 9.13 -5.10 -11.84
CA LEU A 311 7.75 -4.71 -12.11
C LEU A 311 6.85 -5.95 -12.18
N ILE A 312 5.81 -5.96 -11.35
CA ILE A 312 4.82 -7.03 -11.28
C ILE A 312 3.70 -6.69 -12.28
N PRO A 313 3.40 -7.57 -13.25
CA PRO A 313 2.32 -7.33 -14.20
C PRO A 313 0.98 -7.15 -13.49
N THR A 314 0.15 -6.29 -14.04
CA THR A 314 -1.24 -6.03 -13.64
C THR A 314 -2.22 -6.65 -14.62
N GLY A 315 -3.50 -6.73 -14.24
CA GLY A 315 -4.60 -7.20 -15.08
C GLY A 315 -5.87 -6.42 -14.79
N LEU A 316 -6.71 -6.23 -15.82
CA LEU A 316 -7.96 -5.50 -15.67
C LEU A 316 -9.03 -6.40 -15.05
N TYR A 317 -9.57 -5.98 -13.91
CA TYR A 317 -10.63 -6.67 -13.18
C TYR A 317 -11.97 -5.97 -13.41
N LYS A 318 -12.97 -6.73 -13.81
CA LYS A 318 -14.30 -6.24 -14.18
C LYS A 318 -15.40 -7.00 -13.45
N LYS A 319 -16.64 -6.57 -13.63
CA LYS A 319 -17.82 -7.22 -13.02
C LYS A 319 -17.90 -8.73 -13.30
N ALA A 320 -17.53 -9.16 -14.50
CA ALA A 320 -17.54 -10.59 -14.85
C ALA A 320 -16.54 -11.42 -14.01
N ASP A 321 -15.42 -10.80 -13.61
CA ASP A 321 -14.42 -11.41 -12.73
C ASP A 321 -14.94 -11.40 -11.29
N ALA A 322 -15.50 -10.28 -10.84
CA ALA A 322 -16.07 -10.11 -9.50
C ALA A 322 -17.22 -11.08 -9.21
N MET A 323 -18.03 -11.42 -10.22
CA MET A 323 -19.12 -12.42 -10.08
C MET A 323 -18.60 -13.84 -9.87
N LYS A 324 -17.34 -14.12 -10.19
CA LYS A 324 -16.70 -15.43 -10.04
C LYS A 324 -15.66 -15.45 -8.91
N ASP A 325 -15.38 -14.29 -8.30
CA ASP A 325 -14.37 -14.16 -7.26
C ASP A 325 -14.89 -14.80 -5.95
N PRO A 326 -14.26 -15.90 -5.46
CA PRO A 326 -14.70 -16.59 -4.26
C PRO A 326 -14.46 -15.79 -2.97
N GLU A 327 -13.66 -14.73 -3.02
CA GLU A 327 -13.37 -13.86 -1.87
C GLU A 327 -14.51 -12.84 -1.64
N LEU A 328 -15.41 -12.66 -2.62
CA LEU A 328 -16.50 -11.70 -2.55
C LEU A 328 -17.84 -12.37 -2.17
N LYS A 329 -18.59 -11.73 -1.28
CA LYS A 329 -19.89 -12.20 -0.79
C LYS A 329 -21.03 -11.92 -1.77
#